data_d9cee71ba6b9674597dc1ac636d62074
#
_entry.id   d9cee71ba6b9674597dc1ac636d62074
#
_cell.length_a   1.000
_cell.length_b   1.000
_cell.length_c   1.000
_cell.angle_alpha   90.00
_cell.angle_beta   90.00
_cell.angle_gamma   90.00
#
_symmetry.space_group_name_H-M   'P 1'
#
loop_
_entity.id
_entity.type
_entity.pdbx_description
1 polymer ?
#
loop_
_entity_poly.entity_id
_entity_poly.type
_entity_poly.pdbx_seq_one_letter_code
_entity_poly.pdbx_strand_id
1 'polypeptide(L)'
;MPRLSLSGLIVLAALVGPLAGCGDEPPRQTFADLRFTSEPPLRLGVASLDINDEYRPNFDPPHYEQRMPVPLPHIVDNWARDRLQPAGTSGRAVAVITDASVVEINLPKETGLSATFTNQLDTQYEARVGIRIELRDDRGGSMHMAEGHAERSITTVEGTTLAERDRRLYQMETELMADLDRQLETQIRTNFSYLVQ
;
A
#
# COMPACT_ATOMS: atom_id res chain seq x y z
N MET A 1 81.51 -1.48 -47.83
CA MET A 1 80.85 -0.45 -46.99
C MET A 1 79.37 -0.60 -47.18
N PRO A 2 78.61 -1.29 -46.34
CA PRO A 2 77.18 -1.30 -46.41
C PRO A 2 76.58 -0.47 -45.22
N ARG A 3 75.63 0.30 -45.51
CA ARG A 3 74.83 1.12 -44.56
C ARG A 3 73.71 0.28 -44.00
N LEU A 4 73.65 0.17 -42.67
CA LEU A 4 72.51 -0.40 -41.98
C LEU A 4 71.33 0.64 -41.94
N SER A 5 70.18 0.21 -42.40
CA SER A 5 68.92 0.89 -42.28
C SER A 5 68.20 0.36 -41.04
N LEU A 6 67.97 1.25 -40.10
CA LEU A 6 67.24 0.96 -38.86
C LEU A 6 65.77 1.25 -39.07
N SER A 7 64.96 0.23 -39.26
CA SER A 7 63.45 0.36 -39.34
C SER A 7 62.85 0.46 -37.95
N GLY A 8 62.31 1.60 -37.64
CA GLY A 8 61.59 1.84 -36.40
C GLY A 8 60.25 1.11 -36.36
N LEU A 9 60.07 0.28 -35.35
CA LEU A 9 58.81 -0.41 -35.03
C LEU A 9 57.94 0.51 -34.16
N ILE A 10 56.91 1.07 -34.74
CA ILE A 10 55.91 1.84 -33.98
C ILE A 10 54.91 0.88 -33.34
N VAL A 11 54.97 0.70 -32.03
CA VAL A 11 54.01 -0.05 -31.23
C VAL A 11 52.83 0.90 -30.90
N LEU A 12 51.71 0.70 -31.58
CA LEU A 12 50.46 1.39 -31.28
C LEU A 12 49.79 0.69 -30.08
N ALA A 13 49.95 1.24 -28.90
CA ALA A 13 49.26 0.78 -27.70
C ALA A 13 47.80 1.24 -27.73
N ALA A 14 46.85 0.34 -28.03
CA ALA A 14 45.42 0.59 -27.93
C ALA A 14 45.02 0.64 -26.46
N LEU A 15 44.68 1.84 -25.95
CA LEU A 15 44.07 2.07 -24.64
C LEU A 15 42.60 1.63 -24.71
N VAL A 16 42.31 0.39 -24.32
CA VAL A 16 40.95 -0.06 -24.06
C VAL A 16 40.63 0.30 -22.61
N GLY A 17 40.01 1.48 -22.42
CA GLY A 17 39.45 1.88 -21.12
C GLY A 17 38.22 1.05 -20.80
N PRO A 18 38.05 0.52 -19.57
CA PRO A 18 36.79 -0.10 -19.16
C PRO A 18 35.71 0.96 -19.06
N LEU A 19 34.68 0.86 -19.91
CA LEU A 19 33.42 1.57 -19.75
C LEU A 19 32.67 0.89 -18.58
N ALA A 20 32.99 1.27 -17.35
CA ALA A 20 32.18 0.99 -16.19
C ALA A 20 30.96 1.94 -16.25
N GLY A 21 29.96 1.57 -17.04
CA GLY A 21 28.64 2.16 -16.96
C GLY A 21 27.98 1.69 -15.67
N CYS A 22 28.22 2.40 -14.55
CA CYS A 22 27.32 2.32 -13.40
C CYS A 22 26.00 2.91 -13.85
N GLY A 23 25.04 2.05 -14.22
CA GLY A 23 23.65 2.43 -14.26
C GLY A 23 23.21 2.60 -12.81
N ASP A 24 23.28 3.82 -12.28
CA ASP A 24 22.60 4.17 -11.03
C ASP A 24 21.10 3.96 -11.26
N GLU A 25 20.57 2.85 -10.75
CA GLU A 25 19.12 2.68 -10.64
C GLU A 25 18.61 3.86 -9.81
N PRO A 26 17.65 4.67 -10.35
CA PRO A 26 17.18 5.83 -9.61
C PRO A 26 16.68 5.38 -8.25
N PRO A 27 16.99 6.11 -7.16
CA PRO A 27 16.58 5.73 -5.82
C PRO A 27 15.07 5.55 -5.78
N ARG A 28 14.61 4.37 -5.35
CA ARG A 28 13.18 4.11 -5.14
C ARG A 28 12.67 5.09 -4.09
N GLN A 29 11.52 5.70 -4.36
CA GLN A 29 10.86 6.54 -3.35
C GLN A 29 10.52 5.67 -2.13
N THR A 30 10.95 6.14 -0.95
CA THR A 30 10.56 5.53 0.32
C THR A 30 9.36 6.30 0.86
N PHE A 31 8.28 5.61 1.15
CA PHE A 31 7.08 6.17 1.77
C PHE A 31 7.11 5.87 3.26
N ALA A 32 6.61 6.82 4.06
CA ALA A 32 6.49 6.61 5.49
C ALA A 32 5.35 5.63 5.78
N ASP A 33 5.50 4.84 6.85
CA ASP A 33 4.39 4.03 7.36
C ASP A 33 3.21 4.92 7.73
N LEU A 34 2.01 4.51 7.33
CA LEU A 34 0.78 5.17 7.74
C LEU A 34 0.48 4.81 9.19
N ARG A 35 0.42 5.84 10.05
CA ARG A 35 0.12 5.72 11.47
C ARG A 35 -1.09 6.58 11.82
N PHE A 36 -1.87 6.13 12.80
CA PHE A 36 -3.16 6.72 13.18
C PHE A 36 -3.14 7.28 14.61
N THR A 37 -1.97 7.66 15.07
CA THR A 37 -1.73 8.18 16.43
C THR A 37 -2.10 9.65 16.60
N SER A 38 -2.46 10.36 15.53
CA SER A 38 -2.97 11.74 15.58
C SER A 38 -4.40 11.81 16.14
N GLU A 39 -5.17 10.74 15.97
CA GLU A 39 -6.53 10.63 16.48
C GLU A 39 -6.55 9.94 17.85
N PRO A 40 -7.49 10.33 18.75
CA PRO A 40 -7.61 9.67 20.04
C PRO A 40 -7.95 8.17 19.87
N PRO A 41 -7.36 7.27 20.65
CA PRO A 41 -7.70 5.85 20.56
C PRO A 41 -9.13 5.58 21.04
N LEU A 42 -9.77 4.60 20.42
CA LEU A 42 -11.07 4.07 20.82
C LEU A 42 -10.86 3.07 21.96
N ARG A 43 -11.23 3.47 23.18
CA ARG A 43 -11.04 2.66 24.39
C ARG A 43 -12.16 1.64 24.51
N LEU A 44 -11.81 0.37 24.34
CA LEU A 44 -12.75 -0.75 24.42
C LEU A 44 -12.76 -1.33 25.83
N GLY A 45 -13.94 -1.60 26.38
CA GLY A 45 -14.12 -2.16 27.72
C GLY A 45 -13.75 -3.66 27.83
N VAL A 46 -12.66 -4.08 27.20
CA VAL A 46 -12.11 -5.44 27.20
C VAL A 46 -10.68 -5.46 27.71
N ALA A 47 -10.20 -6.64 28.13
CA ALA A 47 -8.86 -6.81 28.72
C ALA A 47 -7.75 -6.94 27.67
N SER A 48 -8.06 -7.42 26.45
CA SER A 48 -7.07 -7.67 25.41
C SER A 48 -7.60 -7.38 24.01
N LEU A 49 -6.67 -7.21 23.07
CA LEU A 49 -6.92 -7.08 21.63
C LEU A 49 -6.07 -8.11 20.89
N ASP A 50 -6.72 -8.92 20.08
CA ASP A 50 -6.11 -9.82 19.12
C ASP A 50 -6.35 -9.26 17.72
N ILE A 51 -5.32 -9.26 16.85
CA ILE A 51 -5.43 -8.83 15.46
C ILE A 51 -5.09 -10.02 14.58
N ASN A 52 -6.04 -10.40 13.72
CA ASN A 52 -5.93 -11.55 12.84
C ASN A 52 -6.04 -11.07 11.38
N ASP A 53 -5.09 -11.50 10.55
CA ASP A 53 -5.16 -11.30 9.11
C ASP A 53 -5.73 -12.56 8.45
N GLU A 54 -7.00 -12.49 8.03
CA GLU A 54 -7.69 -13.54 7.27
C GLU A 54 -7.65 -13.28 5.77
N TYR A 55 -7.22 -12.09 5.34
CA TYR A 55 -7.04 -11.80 3.93
C TYR A 55 -5.93 -12.68 3.33
N ARG A 56 -6.17 -13.19 2.14
CA ARG A 56 -5.19 -13.99 1.39
C ARG A 56 -4.94 -13.29 0.05
N PRO A 57 -3.79 -12.62 -0.08
CA PRO A 57 -3.47 -11.93 -1.32
C PRO A 57 -3.35 -12.92 -2.48
N ASN A 58 -3.88 -12.53 -3.62
CA ASN A 58 -3.63 -13.20 -4.88
C ASN A 58 -2.43 -12.54 -5.57
N PHE A 59 -1.55 -13.36 -6.12
CA PHE A 59 -0.31 -12.86 -6.75
C PHE A 59 -0.40 -12.79 -8.27
N ASP A 60 -1.51 -13.26 -8.85
CA ASP A 60 -1.73 -13.24 -10.29
C ASP A 60 -2.44 -11.95 -10.74
N PRO A 61 -2.17 -11.45 -11.96
CA PRO A 61 -2.94 -10.36 -12.53
C PRO A 61 -4.46 -10.63 -12.50
N PRO A 62 -5.29 -9.64 -12.20
CA PRO A 62 -5.01 -8.20 -12.12
C PRO A 62 -4.57 -7.69 -10.73
N HIS A 63 -4.23 -8.57 -9.80
CA HIS A 63 -3.87 -8.19 -8.44
C HIS A 63 -2.55 -7.41 -8.38
N TYR A 64 -2.54 -6.33 -7.57
CA TYR A 64 -1.47 -5.36 -7.52
C TYR A 64 -0.90 -5.13 -6.11
N GLU A 65 -1.42 -5.79 -5.08
CA GLU A 65 -1.11 -5.58 -3.65
C GLU A 65 0.39 -5.54 -3.34
N GLN A 66 1.18 -6.41 -4.00
CA GLN A 66 2.62 -6.52 -3.77
C GLN A 66 3.44 -5.36 -4.31
N ARG A 67 2.83 -4.53 -5.17
CA ARG A 67 3.48 -3.39 -5.81
C ARG A 67 3.05 -2.06 -5.19
N MET A 68 2.21 -2.11 -4.15
CA MET A 68 1.77 -0.93 -3.43
C MET A 68 2.94 -0.28 -2.69
N PRO A 69 2.95 1.05 -2.55
CA PRO A 69 3.98 1.79 -1.80
C PRO A 69 4.11 1.31 -0.35
N VAL A 70 2.99 1.05 0.30
CA VAL A 70 2.92 0.41 1.61
C VAL A 70 1.92 -0.76 1.51
N PRO A 71 2.23 -1.96 2.01
CA PRO A 71 1.27 -3.08 1.97
C PRO A 71 0.00 -2.77 2.74
N LEU A 72 -1.17 -2.84 2.11
CA LEU A 72 -2.46 -2.54 2.75
C LEU A 72 -2.72 -3.36 4.03
N PRO A 73 -2.43 -4.68 4.11
CA PRO A 73 -2.61 -5.42 5.36
C PRO A 73 -1.81 -4.83 6.52
N HIS A 74 -0.59 -4.33 6.25
CA HIS A 74 0.25 -3.67 7.24
C HIS A 74 -0.36 -2.34 7.72
N ILE A 75 -0.96 -1.56 6.81
CA ILE A 75 -1.63 -0.30 7.16
C ILE A 75 -2.84 -0.57 8.05
N VAL A 76 -3.65 -1.60 7.74
CA VAL A 76 -4.82 -1.97 8.53
C VAL A 76 -4.41 -2.49 9.92
N ASP A 77 -3.32 -3.28 10.02
CA ASP A 77 -2.75 -3.71 11.30
C ASP A 77 -2.29 -2.50 12.15
N ASN A 78 -1.59 -1.54 11.55
CA ASN A 78 -1.19 -0.30 12.21
C ASN A 78 -2.42 0.48 12.71
N TRP A 79 -3.46 0.59 11.87
CA TRP A 79 -4.71 1.23 12.30
C TRP A 79 -5.31 0.55 13.53
N ALA A 80 -5.42 -0.76 13.51
CA ALA A 80 -6.01 -1.51 14.63
C ALA A 80 -5.20 -1.30 15.93
N ARG A 81 -3.87 -1.32 15.86
CA ARG A 81 -2.99 -1.08 17.01
C ARG A 81 -3.02 0.34 17.54
N ASP A 82 -3.12 1.32 16.64
CA ASP A 82 -3.10 2.73 17.02
C ASP A 82 -4.47 3.20 17.53
N ARG A 83 -5.56 2.68 16.94
CA ARG A 83 -6.92 3.15 17.22
C ARG A 83 -7.67 2.33 18.27
N LEU A 84 -7.41 1.02 18.41
CA LEU A 84 -8.14 0.16 19.34
C LEU A 84 -7.32 -0.07 20.60
N GLN A 85 -7.82 0.44 21.73
CA GLN A 85 -7.14 0.32 23.03
C GLN A 85 -7.98 -0.49 24.01
N PRO A 86 -7.52 -1.68 24.46
CA PRO A 86 -8.13 -2.36 25.61
C PRO A 86 -8.07 -1.47 26.85
N ALA A 87 -9.20 -1.31 27.54
CA ALA A 87 -9.32 -0.49 28.74
C ALA A 87 -10.20 -1.14 29.83
N GLY A 88 -10.64 -2.38 29.61
CA GLY A 88 -11.40 -3.19 30.57
C GLY A 88 -10.55 -4.21 31.30
N THR A 89 -11.23 -5.06 32.08
CA THR A 89 -10.57 -6.08 32.94
C THR A 89 -10.94 -7.52 32.57
N SER A 90 -11.90 -7.73 31.64
CA SER A 90 -12.36 -9.05 31.19
C SER A 90 -12.74 -9.01 29.71
N GLY A 91 -12.82 -10.18 29.09
CA GLY A 91 -13.12 -10.31 27.68
C GLY A 91 -12.00 -9.85 26.74
N ARG A 92 -12.22 -9.96 25.45
CA ARG A 92 -11.26 -9.56 24.41
C ARG A 92 -11.94 -8.98 23.19
N ALA A 93 -11.25 -8.08 22.51
CA ALA A 93 -11.56 -7.66 21.15
C ALA A 93 -10.76 -8.51 20.16
N VAL A 94 -11.39 -8.92 19.06
CA VAL A 94 -10.73 -9.59 17.94
C VAL A 94 -10.96 -8.73 16.71
N ALA A 95 -9.91 -8.12 16.20
CA ALA A 95 -9.93 -7.38 14.94
C ALA A 95 -9.48 -8.32 13.81
N VAL A 96 -10.32 -8.52 12.82
CA VAL A 96 -10.08 -9.43 11.69
C VAL A 96 -9.99 -8.62 10.42
N ILE A 97 -8.84 -8.63 9.76
CA ILE A 97 -8.66 -8.05 8.43
C ILE A 97 -9.33 -8.99 7.43
N THR A 98 -10.43 -8.55 6.81
CA THR A 98 -11.25 -9.36 5.90
C THR A 98 -10.94 -9.10 4.44
N ASP A 99 -10.47 -7.88 4.12
CA ASP A 99 -10.07 -7.49 2.76
C ASP A 99 -8.90 -6.47 2.85
N ALA A 100 -7.95 -6.58 1.93
CA ALA A 100 -6.86 -5.63 1.72
C ALA A 100 -6.37 -5.74 0.26
N SER A 101 -7.32 -5.77 -0.67
CA SER A 101 -7.08 -6.03 -2.08
C SER A 101 -6.80 -4.76 -2.88
N VAL A 102 -5.98 -4.91 -3.90
CA VAL A 102 -5.76 -3.89 -4.95
C VAL A 102 -5.76 -4.56 -6.31
N VAL A 103 -6.51 -4.01 -7.25
CA VAL A 103 -6.53 -4.48 -8.62
C VAL A 103 -6.09 -3.40 -9.59
N GLU A 104 -5.38 -3.81 -10.63
CA GLU A 104 -4.94 -2.99 -11.74
C GLU A 104 -5.81 -3.29 -12.97
N ILE A 105 -6.46 -2.27 -13.52
CA ILE A 105 -7.38 -2.39 -14.65
C ILE A 105 -6.84 -1.54 -15.79
N ASN A 106 -6.46 -2.20 -16.89
CA ASN A 106 -6.07 -1.51 -18.12
C ASN A 106 -7.31 -0.95 -18.81
N LEU A 107 -7.34 0.36 -19.04
CA LEU A 107 -8.46 1.02 -19.66
C LEU A 107 -8.37 0.94 -21.19
N PRO A 108 -9.50 0.82 -21.90
CA PRO A 108 -9.52 0.87 -23.36
C PRO A 108 -8.99 2.22 -23.87
N LYS A 109 -8.05 2.18 -24.81
CA LYS A 109 -7.54 3.39 -25.45
C LYS A 109 -8.48 3.86 -26.56
N GLU A 110 -8.75 5.16 -26.61
CA GLU A 110 -9.46 5.75 -27.74
C GLU A 110 -8.57 5.69 -29.00
N THR A 111 -9.19 5.34 -30.11
CA THR A 111 -8.53 5.31 -31.43
C THR A 111 -9.07 6.42 -32.31
N GLY A 112 -8.19 7.15 -32.98
CA GLY A 112 -8.58 8.22 -33.94
C GLY A 112 -7.69 9.45 -33.85
N LEU A 113 -7.95 10.45 -34.71
CA LEU A 113 -7.16 11.69 -34.80
C LEU A 113 -7.26 12.52 -33.50
N SER A 114 -8.35 12.45 -32.76
CA SER A 114 -8.54 13.13 -31.48
C SER A 114 -7.63 12.52 -30.37
N ALA A 115 -7.33 11.24 -30.44
CA ALA A 115 -6.47 10.53 -29.50
C ALA A 115 -5.02 11.07 -29.48
N THR A 116 -4.58 11.71 -30.56
CA THR A 116 -3.21 12.23 -30.72
C THR A 116 -2.97 13.51 -29.90
N PHE A 117 -4.02 14.19 -29.45
CA PHE A 117 -3.94 15.51 -28.78
C PHE A 117 -4.40 15.49 -27.33
N THR A 118 -4.79 14.33 -26.77
CA THR A 118 -5.28 14.20 -25.38
C THR A 118 -4.42 13.20 -24.62
N ASN A 119 -4.13 13.51 -23.36
CA ASN A 119 -3.56 12.53 -22.43
C ASN A 119 -4.61 11.44 -22.19
N GLN A 120 -4.41 10.27 -22.78
CA GLN A 120 -5.34 9.17 -22.61
C GLN A 120 -5.23 8.56 -21.20
N LEU A 121 -6.38 8.17 -20.65
CA LEU A 121 -6.41 7.34 -19.46
C LEU A 121 -5.83 5.98 -19.83
N ASP A 122 -4.95 5.45 -18.98
CA ASP A 122 -4.21 4.23 -19.26
C ASP A 122 -4.59 3.11 -18.30
N THR A 123 -4.46 3.36 -17.01
CA THR A 123 -4.62 2.35 -15.99
C THR A 123 -5.42 2.89 -14.81
N GLN A 124 -6.39 2.11 -14.33
CA GLN A 124 -7.12 2.35 -13.10
C GLN A 124 -6.64 1.38 -12.03
N TYR A 125 -6.44 1.89 -10.82
CA TYR A 125 -6.16 1.10 -9.62
C TYR A 125 -7.35 1.21 -8.69
N GLU A 126 -7.88 0.07 -8.25
CA GLU A 126 -8.96 -0.01 -7.26
C GLU A 126 -8.43 -0.70 -6.01
N ALA A 127 -8.52 -0.03 -4.87
CA ALA A 127 -8.13 -0.56 -3.58
C ALA A 127 -9.34 -0.73 -2.68
N ARG A 128 -9.41 -1.85 -1.96
CA ARG A 128 -10.44 -2.18 -0.98
C ARG A 128 -9.81 -2.60 0.32
N VAL A 129 -10.41 -2.17 1.41
CA VAL A 129 -10.07 -2.62 2.76
C VAL A 129 -11.33 -2.97 3.52
N GLY A 130 -11.24 -4.03 4.32
CA GLY A 130 -12.31 -4.46 5.20
C GLY A 130 -11.75 -4.94 6.53
N ILE A 131 -12.41 -4.59 7.62
CA ILE A 131 -12.09 -5.07 8.97
C ILE A 131 -13.37 -5.32 9.74
N ARG A 132 -13.39 -6.44 10.46
CA ARG A 132 -14.43 -6.81 11.42
C ARG A 132 -13.84 -6.83 12.82
N ILE A 133 -14.52 -6.18 13.75
CA ILE A 133 -14.14 -6.13 15.17
C ILE A 133 -15.23 -6.82 15.98
N GLU A 134 -14.86 -7.87 16.70
CA GLU A 134 -15.75 -8.64 17.56
C GLU A 134 -15.33 -8.46 19.02
N LEU A 135 -16.27 -8.13 19.88
CA LEU A 135 -16.06 -8.20 21.32
C LEU A 135 -16.55 -9.56 21.83
N ARG A 136 -15.70 -10.26 22.53
CA ARG A 136 -15.98 -11.59 23.08
C ARG A 136 -15.83 -11.58 24.59
N ASP A 137 -16.72 -12.31 25.27
CA ASP A 137 -16.61 -12.56 26.70
C ASP A 137 -15.47 -13.55 27.03
N ASP A 138 -15.23 -13.78 28.33
CA ASP A 138 -14.19 -14.73 28.80
C ASP A 138 -14.49 -16.18 28.43
N ARG A 139 -15.73 -16.50 28.05
CA ARG A 139 -16.14 -17.82 27.58
C ARG A 139 -16.03 -17.96 26.06
N GLY A 140 -15.66 -16.88 25.36
CA GLY A 140 -15.52 -16.83 23.91
C GLY A 140 -16.81 -16.53 23.15
N GLY A 141 -17.90 -16.24 23.86
CA GLY A 141 -19.17 -15.79 23.24
C GLY A 141 -19.02 -14.42 22.61
N SER A 142 -19.51 -14.24 21.37
CA SER A 142 -19.56 -12.92 20.73
C SER A 142 -20.66 -12.08 21.38
N MET A 143 -20.30 -10.89 21.86
CA MET A 143 -21.24 -9.95 22.47
C MET A 143 -21.67 -8.84 21.49
N HIS A 144 -20.71 -8.29 20.76
CA HIS A 144 -20.88 -7.18 19.84
C HIS A 144 -19.97 -7.30 18.65
N MET A 145 -20.40 -6.69 17.51
CA MET A 145 -19.64 -6.65 16.28
C MET A 145 -19.76 -5.26 15.64
N ALA A 146 -18.65 -4.79 15.11
CA ALA A 146 -18.59 -3.65 14.20
C ALA A 146 -17.81 -4.08 12.95
N GLU A 147 -18.25 -3.61 11.79
CA GLU A 147 -17.62 -3.93 10.52
C GLU A 147 -17.49 -2.66 9.69
N GLY A 148 -16.34 -2.48 9.05
CA GLY A 148 -16.07 -1.37 8.16
C GLY A 148 -15.45 -1.83 6.87
N HIS A 149 -15.86 -1.17 5.77
CA HIS A 149 -15.32 -1.38 4.44
C HIS A 149 -15.11 -0.03 3.78
N ALA A 150 -14.00 0.13 3.09
CA ALA A 150 -13.76 1.28 2.25
C ALA A 150 -13.22 0.84 0.89
N GLU A 151 -13.54 1.63 -0.13
CA GLU A 151 -13.07 1.43 -1.49
C GLU A 151 -12.65 2.78 -2.09
N ARG A 152 -11.52 2.78 -2.79
CA ARG A 152 -11.01 3.93 -3.51
C ARG A 152 -10.38 3.51 -4.83
N SER A 153 -10.49 4.39 -5.82
CA SER A 153 -9.83 4.19 -7.10
C SER A 153 -9.12 5.46 -7.55
N ILE A 154 -8.03 5.26 -8.28
CA ILE A 154 -7.34 6.32 -9.04
C ILE A 154 -7.11 5.85 -10.46
N THR A 155 -7.05 6.80 -11.38
CA THR A 155 -6.70 6.54 -12.77
C THR A 155 -5.43 7.29 -13.12
N THR A 156 -4.49 6.63 -13.77
CA THR A 156 -3.28 7.22 -14.32
C THR A 156 -3.45 7.47 -15.82
N VAL A 157 -2.67 8.43 -16.34
CA VAL A 157 -2.62 8.73 -17.77
C VAL A 157 -1.38 8.10 -18.40
N GLU A 158 -1.42 7.93 -19.70
CA GLU A 158 -0.28 7.44 -20.47
C GLU A 158 0.98 8.29 -20.21
N GLY A 159 2.11 7.65 -20.03
CA GLY A 159 3.38 8.31 -19.71
C GLY A 159 3.58 8.70 -18.24
N THR A 160 2.64 8.37 -17.34
CA THR A 160 2.85 8.55 -15.90
C THR A 160 4.12 7.82 -15.44
N THR A 161 5.04 8.54 -14.80
CA THR A 161 6.27 7.92 -14.27
C THR A 161 5.98 7.02 -13.07
N LEU A 162 6.87 6.06 -12.80
CA LEU A 162 6.76 5.19 -11.63
C LEU A 162 6.64 6.00 -10.33
N ALA A 163 7.48 7.02 -10.17
CA ALA A 163 7.49 7.88 -9.00
C ALA A 163 6.17 8.66 -8.80
N GLU A 164 5.57 9.13 -9.89
CA GLU A 164 4.26 9.81 -9.83
C GLU A 164 3.14 8.84 -9.51
N ARG A 165 3.16 7.66 -10.14
CA ARG A 165 2.18 6.60 -9.84
C ARG A 165 2.24 6.20 -8.37
N ASP A 166 3.43 5.92 -7.85
CA ASP A 166 3.60 5.47 -6.46
C ASP A 166 3.14 6.56 -5.46
N ARG A 167 3.38 7.84 -5.77
CA ARG A 167 2.87 8.97 -4.97
C ARG A 167 1.34 9.01 -4.95
N ARG A 168 0.70 8.80 -6.10
CA ARG A 168 -0.77 8.77 -6.21
C ARG A 168 -1.37 7.56 -5.50
N LEU A 169 -0.72 6.40 -5.60
CA LEU A 169 -1.12 5.19 -4.87
C LEU A 169 -1.03 5.42 -3.36
N TYR A 170 0.06 5.99 -2.86
CA TYR A 170 0.21 6.32 -1.44
C TYR A 170 -0.84 7.34 -0.95
N GLN A 171 -1.17 8.33 -1.76
CA GLN A 171 -2.27 9.24 -1.44
C GLN A 171 -3.61 8.51 -1.39
N MET A 172 -3.89 7.61 -2.33
CA MET A 172 -5.09 6.78 -2.34
C MET A 172 -5.18 5.91 -1.07
N GLU A 173 -4.06 5.27 -0.65
CA GLU A 173 -4.00 4.49 0.60
C GLU A 173 -4.36 5.36 1.82
N THR A 174 -3.82 6.57 1.88
CA THR A 174 -4.09 7.52 2.97
C THR A 174 -5.58 7.88 3.04
N GLU A 175 -6.19 8.21 1.91
CA GLU A 175 -7.59 8.57 1.83
C GLU A 175 -8.51 7.37 2.08
N LEU A 176 -8.16 6.18 1.57
CA LEU A 176 -8.87 4.93 1.80
C LEU A 176 -8.98 4.62 3.30
N MET A 177 -7.85 4.72 4.00
CA MET A 177 -7.81 4.46 5.44
C MET A 177 -8.53 5.53 6.26
N ALA A 178 -8.53 6.79 5.82
CA ALA A 178 -9.33 7.83 6.46
C ALA A 178 -10.84 7.57 6.33
N ASP A 179 -11.30 6.99 5.21
CA ASP A 179 -12.69 6.58 5.03
C ASP A 179 -13.04 5.41 5.94
N LEU A 180 -12.17 4.38 6.00
CA LEU A 180 -12.35 3.24 6.89
C LEU A 180 -12.40 3.66 8.36
N ASP A 181 -11.48 4.53 8.80
CA ASP A 181 -11.41 5.03 10.19
C ASP A 181 -12.73 5.71 10.59
N ARG A 182 -13.24 6.65 9.79
CA ARG A 182 -14.51 7.34 10.07
C ARG A 182 -15.68 6.38 10.16
N GLN A 183 -15.75 5.39 9.27
CA GLN A 183 -16.83 4.41 9.27
C GLN A 183 -16.76 3.53 10.52
N LEU A 184 -15.58 3.00 10.83
CA LEU A 184 -15.40 2.13 12.00
C LEU A 184 -15.59 2.87 13.30
N GLU A 185 -15.11 4.10 13.46
CA GLU A 185 -15.35 4.90 14.64
C GLU A 185 -16.85 5.08 14.87
N THR A 186 -17.61 5.37 13.83
CA THR A 186 -19.08 5.52 13.91
C THR A 186 -19.72 4.19 14.33
N GLN A 187 -19.35 3.08 13.71
CA GLN A 187 -19.89 1.76 14.03
C GLN A 187 -19.55 1.31 15.45
N ILE A 188 -18.29 1.50 15.88
CA ILE A 188 -17.84 1.16 17.23
C ILE A 188 -18.61 1.98 18.28
N ARG A 189 -18.71 3.29 18.10
CA ARG A 189 -19.45 4.16 19.04
C ARG A 189 -20.93 3.82 19.09
N THR A 190 -21.53 3.38 18.00
CA THR A 190 -22.94 2.99 17.95
C THR A 190 -23.18 1.62 18.58
N ASN A 191 -22.37 0.62 18.18
CA ASN A 191 -22.61 -0.77 18.56
C ASN A 191 -22.01 -1.13 19.93
N PHE A 192 -20.97 -0.39 20.37
CA PHE A 192 -20.27 -0.64 21.62
C PHE A 192 -20.44 0.51 22.63
N SER A 193 -21.51 1.31 22.51
CA SER A 193 -21.71 2.59 23.21
C SER A 193 -21.51 2.55 24.73
N TYR A 194 -21.72 1.39 25.37
CA TYR A 194 -21.50 1.20 26.81
C TYR A 194 -20.11 0.62 27.14
N LEU A 195 -19.31 0.24 26.14
CA LEU A 195 -17.98 -0.33 26.29
C LEU A 195 -16.86 0.62 25.83
N VAL A 196 -17.21 1.67 25.11
CA VAL A 196 -16.27 2.70 24.64
C VAL A 196 -16.24 3.84 25.66
N GLN A 197 -15.07 4.12 26.20
CA GLN A 197 -14.83 5.19 27.18
C GLN A 197 -14.04 6.35 26.53
#